data_14ede33c8587e1311a5e7d027cc9d5cf
#
_entry.id   14ede33c8587e1311a5e7d027cc9d5cf
#
_cell.length_a   1.000
_cell.length_b   1.000
_cell.length_c   1.000
_cell.angle_alpha   90.00
_cell.angle_beta   90.00
_cell.angle_gamma   90.00
#
_symmetry.space_group_name_H-M   'P 1'
#
loop_
_entity.id
_entity.type
_entity.pdbx_description
1 polymer ?
#
loop_
_entity_poly.entity_id
_entity_poly.type
_entity_poly.pdbx_seq_one_letter_code
_entity_poly.pdbx_strand_id
1 'polypeptide(L)'
;MIFFYYFLTWTAFLFCAVFILLFSFFKSKYKTSLKSRFFLYKNLHQEKADVHFHACSYGEVRSIKTLVLKFDSRITTITQTGFECAKEFCKKVNYLAFENFLPFWLKPCKVLVIFEAEYWLMLVFMARIYKAKIVL
;
A
#
# COMPACT_ATOMS: atom_id res chain seq x y z
N MET A 1 9.66 -21.13 -0.58
CA MET A 1 9.28 -20.26 0.55
C MET A 1 8.20 -19.23 0.20
N ILE A 2 8.37 -18.39 -0.82
CA ILE A 2 7.40 -17.32 -1.13
C ILE A 2 6.00 -17.84 -1.51
N PHE A 3 5.90 -18.93 -2.26
CA PHE A 3 4.62 -19.56 -2.61
C PHE A 3 3.87 -20.09 -1.40
N PHE A 4 4.58 -20.67 -0.44
CA PHE A 4 4.00 -21.14 0.81
C PHE A 4 3.48 -19.96 1.65
N TYR A 5 4.28 -18.88 1.75
CA TYR A 5 3.85 -17.65 2.39
C TYR A 5 2.60 -17.07 1.71
N TYR A 6 2.58 -17.01 0.38
CA TYR A 6 1.44 -16.50 -0.38
C TYR A 6 0.17 -17.34 -0.19
N PHE A 7 0.32 -18.66 -0.16
CA PHE A 7 -0.79 -19.57 0.18
C PHE A 7 -1.31 -19.31 1.60
N LEU A 8 -0.41 -19.13 2.56
CA LEU A 8 -0.76 -18.82 3.94
C LEU A 8 -1.50 -17.48 4.07
N THR A 9 -1.09 -16.46 3.33
CA THR A 9 -1.79 -15.16 3.33
C THR A 9 -3.22 -15.28 2.80
N TRP A 10 -3.46 -16.11 1.77
CA TRP A 10 -4.81 -16.37 1.29
C TRP A 10 -5.66 -17.12 2.31
N THR A 11 -5.10 -18.13 2.95
CA THR A 11 -5.80 -18.88 3.99
C THR A 11 -6.18 -17.97 5.15
N ALA A 12 -5.23 -17.20 5.67
CA ALA A 12 -5.48 -16.23 6.74
C ALA A 12 -6.53 -15.17 6.30
N PHE A 13 -6.43 -14.68 5.06
CA PHE A 13 -7.38 -13.71 4.53
C PHE A 13 -8.81 -14.27 4.51
N LEU A 14 -9.01 -15.49 4.02
CA LEU A 14 -10.33 -16.12 3.96
C LEU A 14 -10.96 -16.28 5.35
N PHE A 15 -10.15 -16.68 6.35
CA PHE A 15 -10.65 -16.80 7.73
C PHE A 15 -10.94 -15.43 8.37
N CYS A 16 -10.08 -14.45 8.15
CA CYS A 16 -10.18 -13.16 8.80
C CYS A 16 -11.06 -12.13 8.07
N ALA A 17 -11.32 -12.33 6.77
CA ALA A 17 -12.01 -11.35 5.93
C ALA A 17 -13.36 -10.91 6.50
N VAL A 18 -14.17 -11.86 6.96
CA VAL A 18 -15.50 -11.57 7.54
C VAL A 18 -15.35 -10.68 8.79
N PHE A 19 -14.43 -11.05 9.69
CA PHE A 19 -14.19 -10.30 10.92
C PHE A 19 -13.65 -8.89 10.63
N ILE A 20 -12.72 -8.76 9.68
CA ILE A 20 -12.15 -7.45 9.30
C ILE A 20 -13.23 -6.57 8.66
N LEU A 21 -14.09 -7.12 7.81
CA LEU A 21 -15.21 -6.39 7.21
C LEU A 21 -16.20 -5.93 8.29
N LEU A 22 -16.62 -6.81 9.19
CA LEU A 22 -17.50 -6.46 10.30
C LEU A 22 -16.87 -5.36 11.17
N PHE A 23 -15.60 -5.52 11.54
CA PHE A 23 -14.86 -4.52 12.31
C PHE A 23 -14.82 -3.15 11.61
N SER A 24 -14.73 -3.11 10.29
CA SER A 24 -14.73 -1.87 9.50
C SER A 24 -16.02 -1.09 9.61
N PHE A 25 -17.15 -1.74 9.91
CA PHE A 25 -18.44 -1.05 10.12
C PHE A 25 -18.51 -0.38 11.50
N PHE A 26 -17.88 -0.95 12.52
CA PHE A 26 -17.94 -0.41 13.89
C PHE A 26 -16.91 0.69 14.14
N LYS A 27 -15.80 0.74 13.40
CA LYS A 27 -14.72 1.73 13.57
C LYS A 27 -14.67 2.69 12.40
N SER A 28 -15.20 3.91 12.56
CA SER A 28 -15.23 4.94 11.50
C SER A 28 -13.86 5.24 10.92
N LYS A 29 -12.80 5.23 11.75
CA LYS A 29 -11.40 5.46 11.35
C LYS A 29 -10.90 4.51 10.24
N TYR A 30 -11.40 3.28 10.20
CA TYR A 30 -10.96 2.25 9.25
C TYR A 30 -11.97 1.99 8.14
N LYS A 31 -13.14 2.63 8.19
CA LYS A 31 -14.25 2.38 7.27
C LYS A 31 -13.86 2.57 5.80
N THR A 32 -13.13 3.63 5.49
CA THR A 32 -12.71 3.94 4.11
C THR A 32 -11.47 3.15 3.71
N SER A 33 -10.44 3.11 4.55
CA SER A 33 -9.18 2.45 4.22
C SER A 33 -9.34 0.93 4.04
N LEU A 34 -10.01 0.24 4.98
CA LEU A 34 -10.23 -1.21 4.88
C LEU A 34 -11.08 -1.56 3.66
N LYS A 35 -12.17 -0.82 3.42
CA LYS A 35 -13.01 -1.06 2.23
C LYS A 35 -12.24 -0.88 0.93
N SER A 36 -11.40 0.13 0.82
CA SER A 36 -10.58 0.36 -0.38
C SER A 36 -9.51 -0.71 -0.58
N ARG A 37 -9.03 -1.31 0.50
CA ARG A 37 -8.04 -2.40 0.46
C ARG A 37 -8.66 -3.76 0.12
N PHE A 38 -9.92 -4.00 0.53
CA PHE A 38 -10.69 -5.21 0.19
C PHE A 38 -11.33 -5.12 -1.19
N PHE A 39 -11.97 -4.00 -1.48
CA PHE A 39 -12.69 -3.79 -2.73
C PHE A 39 -11.80 -3.00 -3.69
N LEU A 40 -10.96 -3.71 -4.41
CA LEU A 40 -9.98 -3.12 -5.33
C LEU A 40 -10.59 -2.16 -6.34
N TYR A 41 -11.86 -2.31 -6.71
CA TYR A 41 -12.53 -1.40 -7.63
C TYR A 41 -12.53 0.07 -7.18
N LYS A 42 -12.42 0.33 -5.86
CA LYS A 42 -12.27 1.68 -5.29
C LYS A 42 -10.82 2.19 -5.27
N ASN A 43 -9.88 1.31 -5.60
CA ASN A 43 -8.44 1.54 -5.47
C ASN A 43 -7.67 1.03 -6.72
N LEU A 44 -8.39 0.83 -7.85
CA LEU A 44 -7.85 0.18 -9.05
C LEU A 44 -6.86 1.04 -9.82
N HIS A 45 -7.06 2.33 -9.84
CA HIS A 45 -6.26 3.23 -10.65
C HIS A 45 -4.98 3.63 -9.92
N GLN A 46 -4.01 2.71 -9.96
CA GLN A 46 -2.65 3.07 -9.60
C GLN A 46 -1.96 3.66 -10.83
N GLU A 47 -1.64 4.95 -10.76
CA GLU A 47 -0.91 5.62 -11.82
C GLU A 47 0.56 5.18 -11.83
N LYS A 48 1.16 5.12 -13.02
CA LYS A 48 2.60 4.86 -13.15
C LYS A 48 3.38 6.02 -12.53
N ALA A 49 4.49 5.70 -11.89
CA ALA A 49 5.45 6.67 -11.36
C ALA A 49 6.84 6.03 -11.32
N ASP A 50 7.87 6.86 -11.40
CA ASP A 50 9.25 6.39 -11.32
C ASP A 50 9.60 5.92 -9.90
N VAL A 51 9.12 6.64 -8.89
CA VAL A 51 9.36 6.33 -7.49
C VAL A 51 8.05 5.99 -6.78
N HIS A 52 8.03 4.86 -6.12
CA HIS A 52 6.93 4.43 -5.27
C HIS A 52 7.34 4.57 -3.81
N PHE A 53 6.69 5.47 -3.09
CA PHE A 53 6.84 5.61 -1.64
C PHE A 53 5.75 4.83 -0.93
N HIS A 54 6.15 4.00 0.03
CA HIS A 54 5.24 3.37 0.97
C HIS A 54 5.47 3.91 2.37
N ALA A 55 4.44 4.54 2.94
CA ALA A 55 4.45 5.13 4.27
C ALA A 55 3.08 4.92 4.92
N CYS A 56 3.03 4.29 6.09
CA CYS A 56 1.79 3.76 6.65
C CYS A 56 0.94 4.81 7.36
N SER A 57 1.58 5.73 8.07
CA SER A 57 0.93 6.69 8.98
C SER A 57 1.03 8.14 8.51
N TYR A 58 0.27 9.03 9.17
CA TYR A 58 0.33 10.47 8.94
C TYR A 58 1.74 11.04 9.14
N GLY A 59 2.43 10.66 10.23
CA GLY A 59 3.77 11.16 10.54
C GLY A 59 4.80 10.75 9.50
N GLU A 60 4.77 9.48 9.10
CA GLU A 60 5.65 8.95 8.05
C GLU A 60 5.42 9.65 6.70
N VAL A 61 4.16 9.79 6.29
CA VAL A 61 3.80 10.48 5.04
C VAL A 61 4.29 11.94 5.06
N ARG A 62 4.13 12.63 6.17
CA ARG A 62 4.59 14.00 6.32
C ARG A 62 6.12 14.11 6.23
N SER A 63 6.84 13.15 6.81
CA SER A 63 8.31 13.12 6.80
C SER A 63 8.90 12.95 5.39
N ILE A 64 8.23 12.18 4.51
CA ILE A 64 8.71 11.97 3.13
C ILE A 64 8.31 13.06 2.15
N LYS A 65 7.50 14.06 2.54
CA LYS A 65 6.95 15.10 1.66
C LYS A 65 8.00 15.74 0.76
N THR A 66 9.13 16.15 1.33
CA THR A 66 10.21 16.82 0.59
C THR A 66 10.83 15.94 -0.49
N LEU A 67 10.93 14.63 -0.23
CA LEU A 67 11.43 13.67 -1.21
C LEU A 67 10.40 13.43 -2.32
N VAL A 68 9.14 13.24 -1.96
CA VAL A 68 8.04 13.00 -2.93
C VAL A 68 7.95 14.11 -3.96
N LEU A 69 8.12 15.37 -3.53
CA LEU A 69 8.03 16.53 -4.42
C LEU A 69 9.19 16.65 -5.42
N LYS A 70 10.30 15.91 -5.21
CA LYS A 70 11.48 15.96 -6.10
C LYS A 70 11.42 14.98 -7.26
N PHE A 71 10.50 14.00 -7.24
CA PHE A 71 10.45 12.93 -8.22
C PHE A 71 9.05 12.77 -8.80
N ASP A 72 8.94 12.09 -9.95
CA ASP A 72 7.65 11.55 -10.38
C ASP A 72 7.25 10.40 -9.45
N SER A 73 6.43 10.73 -8.46
CA SER A 73 6.16 9.90 -7.30
C SER A 73 4.71 9.45 -7.21
N ARG A 74 4.51 8.25 -6.67
CA ARG A 74 3.24 7.80 -6.12
C ARG A 74 3.44 7.39 -4.67
N ILE A 75 2.37 7.48 -3.88
CA ILE A 75 2.37 7.11 -2.48
C ILE A 75 1.35 6.01 -2.24
N THR A 76 1.73 5.00 -1.47
CA THR A 76 0.78 4.08 -0.86
C THR A 76 0.82 4.21 0.66
N THR A 77 -0.36 4.19 1.28
CA THR A 77 -0.52 4.29 2.73
C THR A 77 -1.57 3.29 3.22
N ILE A 78 -1.67 3.12 4.55
CA ILE A 78 -2.64 2.20 5.16
C ILE A 78 -3.74 2.97 5.87
N THR A 79 -3.40 4.11 6.49
CA THR A 79 -4.32 4.89 7.33
C THR A 79 -5.03 5.96 6.53
N GLN A 80 -6.27 6.29 6.94
CA GLN A 80 -7.01 7.38 6.33
C GLN A 80 -6.31 8.73 6.51
N THR A 81 -5.78 9.02 7.70
CA THR A 81 -5.05 10.27 7.97
C THR A 81 -3.77 10.40 7.14
N GLY A 82 -3.05 9.29 6.92
CA GLY A 82 -1.91 9.25 6.01
C GLY A 82 -2.31 9.52 4.57
N PHE A 83 -3.44 8.95 4.13
CA PHE A 83 -3.98 9.16 2.78
C PHE A 83 -4.37 10.63 2.54
N GLU A 84 -5.08 11.24 3.47
CA GLU A 84 -5.48 12.64 3.39
C GLU A 84 -4.24 13.56 3.35
N CYS A 85 -3.27 13.33 4.23
CA CYS A 85 -2.00 14.06 4.23
C CYS A 85 -1.24 13.91 2.91
N ALA A 86 -1.14 12.70 2.36
CA ALA A 86 -0.48 12.47 1.08
C ALA A 86 -1.14 13.23 -0.08
N LYS A 87 -2.46 13.31 -0.08
CA LYS A 87 -3.26 14.03 -1.07
C LYS A 87 -3.00 15.54 -1.11
N GLU A 88 -2.52 16.13 -0.03
CA GLU A 88 -2.17 17.55 0.01
C GLU A 88 -1.02 17.92 -0.95
N PHE A 89 -0.13 16.97 -1.26
CA PHE A 89 1.08 17.24 -2.04
C PHE A 89 1.38 16.22 -3.14
N CYS A 90 0.65 15.11 -3.21
CA CYS A 90 0.80 14.10 -4.26
C CYS A 90 -0.56 13.76 -4.88
N LYS A 91 -0.63 13.77 -6.21
CA LYS A 91 -1.86 13.39 -6.93
C LYS A 91 -2.06 11.88 -6.99
N LYS A 92 -0.96 11.12 -7.05
CA LYS A 92 -0.93 9.66 -7.24
C LYS A 92 -0.88 8.96 -5.87
N VAL A 93 -2.01 8.94 -5.16
CA VAL A 93 -2.12 8.34 -3.82
C VAL A 93 -3.14 7.22 -3.81
N ASN A 94 -2.75 6.07 -3.25
CA ASN A 94 -3.59 4.89 -3.09
C ASN A 94 -3.45 4.31 -1.68
N TYR A 95 -4.47 3.56 -1.24
CA TYR A 95 -4.28 2.65 -0.12
C TYR A 95 -3.52 1.41 -0.58
N LEU A 96 -2.54 0.92 0.18
CA LEU A 96 -1.88 -0.34 -0.14
C LEU A 96 -2.90 -1.48 -0.07
N ALA A 97 -3.03 -2.24 -1.15
CA ALA A 97 -3.86 -3.44 -1.15
C ALA A 97 -3.32 -4.48 -0.16
N PHE A 98 -4.15 -5.42 0.29
CA PHE A 98 -3.66 -6.55 1.09
C PHE A 98 -2.65 -7.38 0.30
N GLU A 99 -1.72 -8.03 0.98
CA GLU A 99 -0.59 -8.73 0.37
C GLU A 99 -0.99 -9.76 -0.68
N ASN A 100 -2.09 -10.47 -0.46
CA ASN A 100 -2.64 -11.43 -1.40
C ASN A 100 -3.11 -10.80 -2.73
N PHE A 101 -3.43 -9.51 -2.76
CA PHE A 101 -3.83 -8.80 -3.97
C PHE A 101 -2.67 -8.07 -4.67
N LEU A 102 -1.54 -7.87 -4.01
CA LEU A 102 -0.41 -7.12 -4.56
C LEU A 102 0.10 -7.63 -5.91
N PRO A 103 0.17 -8.96 -6.19
CA PRO A 103 0.61 -9.46 -7.48
C PRO A 103 -0.23 -8.98 -8.67
N PHE A 104 -1.52 -8.72 -8.44
CA PHE A 104 -2.45 -8.27 -9.49
C PHE A 104 -2.63 -6.76 -9.51
N TRP A 105 -2.36 -6.10 -8.40
CA TRP A 105 -2.68 -4.70 -8.20
C TRP A 105 -1.46 -3.77 -8.37
N LEU A 106 -0.28 -4.20 -7.91
CA LEU A 106 0.91 -3.34 -7.88
C LEU A 106 1.41 -3.05 -9.31
N LYS A 107 1.60 -1.78 -9.62
CA LYS A 107 2.23 -1.37 -10.88
C LYS A 107 3.74 -1.27 -10.74
N PRO A 108 4.52 -1.49 -11.84
CA PRO A 108 5.96 -1.32 -11.83
C PRO A 108 6.39 0.10 -11.43
N CYS A 109 7.60 0.20 -10.86
CA CYS A 109 8.31 1.45 -10.61
C CYS A 109 9.81 1.20 -10.76
N LYS A 110 10.61 2.26 -10.85
CA LYS A 110 12.08 2.15 -10.89
C LYS A 110 12.66 2.00 -9.48
N VAL A 111 12.07 2.71 -8.52
CA VAL A 111 12.50 2.70 -7.13
C VAL A 111 11.30 2.52 -6.21
N LEU A 112 11.40 1.59 -5.27
CA LEU A 112 10.49 1.45 -4.14
C LEU A 112 11.19 1.94 -2.88
N VAL A 113 10.62 2.94 -2.22
CA VAL A 113 11.06 3.45 -0.92
C VAL A 113 10.04 3.03 0.13
N ILE A 114 10.48 2.27 1.12
CA ILE A 114 9.66 1.89 2.29
C ILE A 114 10.16 2.70 3.47
N PHE A 115 9.31 3.55 4.02
CA PHE A 115 9.65 4.44 5.13
C PHE A 115 9.12 3.87 6.44
N GLU A 116 10.02 3.72 7.45
CA GLU A 116 9.70 3.19 8.79
C GLU A 116 8.89 1.87 8.79
N ALA A 117 9.37 0.97 8.07
CA ALA A 117 9.38 -0.47 8.15
C ALA A 117 8.19 -1.28 8.71
N GLU A 118 7.02 -1.15 8.15
CA GLU A 118 6.19 -2.36 8.05
C GLU A 118 6.64 -3.11 6.79
N TYR A 119 7.35 -4.23 6.97
CA TYR A 119 7.83 -5.06 5.86
C TYR A 119 6.69 -5.88 5.26
N TRP A 120 6.12 -5.38 4.19
CA TRP A 120 5.16 -6.12 3.37
C TRP A 120 5.94 -7.01 2.40
N LEU A 121 6.06 -8.31 2.73
CA LEU A 121 6.89 -9.26 1.97
C LEU A 121 6.50 -9.32 0.49
N MET A 122 5.20 -9.33 0.18
CA MET A 122 4.73 -9.34 -1.20
C MET A 122 5.01 -8.03 -1.93
N LEU A 123 5.00 -6.88 -1.23
CA LEU A 123 5.39 -5.60 -1.83
C LEU A 123 6.86 -5.62 -2.26
N VAL A 124 7.75 -6.07 -1.38
CA VAL A 124 9.18 -6.22 -1.66
C VAL A 124 9.42 -7.24 -2.78
N PHE A 125 8.73 -8.38 -2.73
CA PHE A 125 8.86 -9.43 -3.73
C PHE A 125 8.43 -8.95 -5.13
N MET A 126 7.28 -8.28 -5.23
CA MET A 126 6.81 -7.72 -6.50
C MET A 126 7.73 -6.63 -7.03
N ALA A 127 8.27 -5.77 -6.16
CA ALA A 127 9.26 -4.78 -6.57
C ALA A 127 10.52 -5.44 -7.17
N ARG A 128 10.99 -6.55 -6.60
CA ARG A 128 12.10 -7.34 -7.17
C ARG A 128 11.76 -7.95 -8.53
N ILE A 129 10.55 -8.50 -8.70
CA ILE A 129 10.09 -9.00 -9.99
C ILE A 129 10.14 -7.88 -11.04
N TYR A 130 9.72 -6.68 -10.68
CA TYR A 130 9.76 -5.51 -11.56
C TYR A 130 11.16 -4.89 -11.69
N LYS A 131 12.20 -5.50 -11.09
CA LYS A 131 13.58 -5.02 -11.07
C LYS A 131 13.73 -3.60 -10.49
N ALA A 132 12.83 -3.22 -9.60
CA ALA A 132 12.91 -1.94 -8.89
C ALA A 132 14.05 -1.96 -7.87
N LYS A 133 14.75 -0.83 -7.74
CA LYS A 133 15.68 -0.60 -6.63
C LYS A 133 14.87 -0.41 -5.35
N ILE A 134 15.21 -1.13 -4.29
CA ILE A 134 14.52 -1.05 -2.99
C ILE A 134 15.39 -0.26 -2.03
N VAL A 135 14.79 0.72 -1.37
CA VAL A 135 15.37 1.58 -0.35
C VAL A 135 14.51 1.46 0.91
N LEU A 136 15.16 1.21 2.04
CA LEU A 136 14.56 1.07 3.36
C LEU A 136 15.04 2.18 4.27
#